data_ea06c6b0b14071bd83801a9c0cedc935
#
_entry.id   ea06c6b0b14071bd83801a9c0cedc935
#
_cell.length_a   1.000
_cell.length_b   1.000
_cell.length_c   1.000
_cell.angle_alpha   90.00
_cell.angle_beta   90.00
_cell.angle_gamma   90.00
#
_symmetry.space_group_name_H-M   'P 1'
#
loop_
_entity.id
_entity.type
_entity.pdbx_description
1 polymer ?
#
loop_
_entity_poly.entity_id
_entity_poly.type
_entity_poly.pdbx_seq_one_letter_code
_entity_poly.pdbx_strand_id
1 'polypeptide(L)'
;MRVTRARQALLGSIAFLAFALPAALGAAEDRPPFCKQAKERIGSGPLLREAVEVVFGRVDRLRYEGDSNCLDPVSVLHYGWGEALIANLTEGFCHACGGRFSAYVLRRHQGRLRLVRTYPDFVSGGSLGSPGELTPTRFAGDDALVLTSVDSGRGQSEESLSLFVFRGSRLIDLTGMRSVPLSASNGGAVGESEVIAMEGRWIVEPARNDKLIIDYRVTRRGAVRSERAVWGLHGGRLRLEQGHEPPEFHEAAGR
;
A
#
# COMPACT_ATOMS: atom_id res chain seq x y z
N MET A 1 -65.52 43.22 -22.51
CA MET A 1 -64.13 43.05 -22.98
C MET A 1 -63.56 41.79 -22.39
N ARG A 2 -63.45 40.73 -23.16
CA ARG A 2 -62.82 39.42 -22.70
C ARG A 2 -61.47 39.33 -23.37
N VAL A 3 -60.42 39.25 -22.59
CA VAL A 3 -59.04 39.05 -23.07
C VAL A 3 -58.70 37.57 -22.92
N THR A 4 -58.55 36.87 -24.02
CA THR A 4 -58.13 35.46 -24.12
C THR A 4 -56.61 35.44 -24.12
N ARG A 5 -56.00 34.80 -23.09
CA ARG A 5 -54.56 34.51 -23.05
C ARG A 5 -54.27 33.13 -23.63
N ALA A 6 -53.58 33.12 -24.75
CA ALA A 6 -53.03 31.90 -25.35
C ALA A 6 -51.82 31.39 -24.50
N ARG A 7 -51.86 30.14 -24.09
CA ARG A 7 -50.71 29.42 -23.50
C ARG A 7 -49.94 28.76 -24.63
N GLN A 8 -48.72 29.22 -24.88
CA GLN A 8 -47.74 28.49 -25.68
C GLN A 8 -47.04 27.44 -24.82
N ALA A 9 -47.20 26.18 -25.21
CA ALA A 9 -46.48 25.08 -24.63
C ALA A 9 -45.12 24.96 -25.35
N LEU A 10 -44.03 25.23 -24.64
CA LEU A 10 -42.67 24.94 -25.08
C LEU A 10 -42.35 23.46 -24.74
N LEU A 11 -42.33 22.64 -25.78
CA LEU A 11 -41.77 21.28 -25.73
C LEU A 11 -40.23 21.40 -25.79
N GLY A 12 -39.60 21.34 -24.64
CA GLY A 12 -38.14 21.23 -24.50
C GLY A 12 -37.68 19.80 -24.77
N SER A 13 -37.07 19.55 -25.91
CA SER A 13 -36.39 18.29 -26.21
C SER A 13 -35.12 18.18 -25.34
N ILE A 14 -35.16 17.28 -24.35
CA ILE A 14 -33.98 16.91 -23.57
C ILE A 14 -33.18 15.93 -24.41
N ALA A 15 -32.11 16.41 -25.05
CA ALA A 15 -31.12 15.57 -25.69
C ALA A 15 -30.26 14.88 -24.59
N PHE A 16 -30.46 13.58 -24.40
CA PHE A 16 -29.54 12.74 -23.61
C PHE A 16 -28.22 12.62 -24.35
N LEU A 17 -27.23 13.42 -23.95
CA LEU A 17 -25.84 13.19 -24.31
C LEU A 17 -25.36 11.96 -23.55
N ALA A 18 -25.36 10.81 -24.21
CA ALA A 18 -24.66 9.62 -23.73
C ALA A 18 -23.14 9.90 -23.81
N PHE A 19 -22.54 10.27 -22.68
CA PHE A 19 -21.09 10.26 -22.55
C PHE A 19 -20.62 8.81 -22.63
N ALA A 20 -20.22 8.38 -23.82
CA ALA A 20 -19.40 7.19 -23.99
C ALA A 20 -18.03 7.49 -23.35
N LEU A 21 -17.81 6.99 -22.13
CA LEU A 21 -16.47 6.91 -21.54
C LEU A 21 -15.61 6.08 -22.49
N PRO A 22 -14.50 6.61 -23.01
CA PRO A 22 -13.55 5.78 -23.71
C PRO A 22 -13.02 4.76 -22.70
N ALA A 23 -13.34 3.49 -22.90
CA ALA A 23 -12.61 2.39 -22.28
C ALA A 23 -11.19 2.49 -22.82
N ALA A 24 -10.30 3.10 -22.03
CA ALA A 24 -8.86 3.01 -22.27
C ALA A 24 -8.43 1.57 -21.99
N LEU A 25 -8.76 0.68 -22.91
CA LEU A 25 -8.10 -0.62 -23.10
C LEU A 25 -6.72 -0.29 -23.67
N GLY A 26 -5.78 0.11 -22.79
CA GLY A 26 -4.37 0.08 -23.11
C GLY A 26 -4.04 -1.30 -23.67
N ALA A 27 -3.36 -1.33 -24.79
CA ALA A 27 -3.01 -2.52 -25.52
C ALA A 27 -2.42 -3.59 -24.58
N ALA A 28 -2.92 -4.81 -24.68
CA ALA A 28 -2.51 -5.95 -23.85
C ALA A 28 -1.03 -6.35 -24.05
N GLU A 29 -0.35 -5.75 -25.03
CA GLU A 29 1.03 -6.05 -25.40
C GLU A 29 2.09 -5.41 -24.49
N ASP A 30 1.79 -4.31 -23.81
CA ASP A 30 2.78 -3.58 -22.95
C ASP A 30 2.71 -3.94 -21.47
N ARG A 31 1.84 -4.88 -21.05
CA ARG A 31 1.78 -5.29 -19.66
C ARG A 31 2.92 -6.25 -19.33
N PRO A 32 3.60 -6.06 -18.18
CA PRO A 32 4.54 -7.06 -17.69
C PRO A 32 3.80 -8.40 -17.50
N PRO A 33 4.48 -9.53 -17.72
CA PRO A 33 3.91 -10.84 -17.47
C PRO A 33 3.63 -11.03 -15.99
N PHE A 34 2.82 -12.02 -15.66
CA PHE A 34 2.68 -12.49 -14.28
C PHE A 34 3.87 -13.37 -13.90
N CYS A 35 4.29 -13.28 -12.63
CA CYS A 35 5.32 -14.16 -12.10
C CYS A 35 4.83 -15.62 -12.12
N LYS A 36 5.72 -16.58 -12.35
CA LYS A 36 5.36 -18.01 -12.46
C LYS A 36 4.63 -18.52 -11.24
N GLN A 37 5.08 -18.15 -10.03
CA GLN A 37 4.47 -18.55 -8.77
C GLN A 37 3.04 -17.99 -8.57
N ALA A 38 2.69 -16.90 -9.24
CA ALA A 38 1.35 -16.33 -9.16
C ALA A 38 0.28 -17.25 -9.74
N LYS A 39 0.63 -18.13 -10.68
CA LYS A 39 -0.33 -19.02 -11.35
C LYS A 39 -1.06 -19.95 -10.38
N GLU A 40 -0.33 -20.58 -9.47
CA GLU A 40 -0.89 -21.51 -8.50
C GLU A 40 -1.78 -20.77 -7.48
N ARG A 41 -1.33 -19.62 -6.97
CA ARG A 41 -2.11 -18.81 -6.03
C ARG A 41 -3.41 -18.29 -6.64
N ILE A 42 -3.37 -17.79 -7.88
CA ILE A 42 -4.57 -17.35 -8.60
C ILE A 42 -5.50 -18.53 -8.84
N GLY A 43 -4.96 -19.71 -9.15
CA GLY A 43 -5.74 -20.93 -9.39
C GLY A 43 -6.45 -21.45 -8.16
N SER A 44 -5.84 -21.37 -6.98
CA SER A 44 -6.38 -21.89 -5.71
C SER A 44 -7.32 -20.93 -4.96
N GLY A 45 -7.24 -19.61 -5.24
CA GLY A 45 -8.00 -18.58 -4.54
C GLY A 45 -9.17 -18.02 -5.37
N PRO A 46 -10.42 -18.42 -5.15
CA PRO A 46 -11.55 -18.00 -6.01
C PRO A 46 -11.75 -16.48 -6.01
N LEU A 47 -11.59 -15.80 -4.86
CA LEU A 47 -11.70 -14.34 -4.77
C LEU A 47 -10.51 -13.64 -5.46
N LEU A 48 -9.30 -14.16 -5.28
CA LEU A 48 -8.11 -13.62 -5.95
C LEU A 48 -8.25 -13.78 -7.46
N ARG A 49 -8.72 -14.92 -7.92
CA ARG A 49 -8.98 -15.17 -9.35
C ARG A 49 -10.00 -14.18 -9.92
N GLU A 50 -11.16 -14.01 -9.25
CA GLU A 50 -12.19 -13.04 -9.66
C GLU A 50 -11.61 -11.61 -9.75
N ALA A 51 -10.84 -11.20 -8.73
CA ALA A 51 -10.22 -9.89 -8.69
C ALA A 51 -9.20 -9.69 -9.83
N VAL A 52 -8.35 -10.67 -10.08
CA VAL A 52 -7.37 -10.66 -11.18
C VAL A 52 -8.08 -10.61 -12.54
N GLU A 53 -9.15 -11.38 -12.74
CA GLU A 53 -9.91 -11.36 -13.99
C GLU A 53 -10.59 -10.02 -14.26
N VAL A 54 -11.05 -9.34 -13.21
CA VAL A 54 -11.66 -7.99 -13.33
C VAL A 54 -10.63 -6.94 -13.68
N VAL A 55 -9.41 -7.04 -13.14
CA VAL A 55 -8.37 -6.01 -13.32
C VAL A 55 -7.53 -6.27 -14.57
N PHE A 56 -7.15 -7.52 -14.80
CA PHE A 56 -6.15 -7.87 -15.81
C PHE A 56 -6.70 -8.69 -17.00
N GLY A 57 -7.93 -9.18 -16.89
CA GLY A 57 -8.58 -10.01 -17.88
C GLY A 57 -8.50 -11.50 -17.55
N ARG A 58 -9.00 -12.34 -18.44
CA ARG A 58 -9.17 -13.78 -18.22
C ARG A 58 -7.86 -14.46 -17.86
N VAL A 59 -7.85 -15.20 -16.76
CA VAL A 59 -6.68 -15.89 -16.20
C VAL A 59 -6.04 -16.86 -17.18
N ASP A 60 -6.84 -17.53 -18.03
CA ASP A 60 -6.37 -18.46 -19.08
C ASP A 60 -5.62 -17.77 -20.22
N ARG A 61 -5.69 -16.45 -20.32
CA ARG A 61 -4.99 -15.63 -21.33
C ARG A 61 -3.81 -14.84 -20.78
N LEU A 62 -3.55 -14.91 -19.47
CA LEU A 62 -2.42 -14.22 -18.86
C LEU A 62 -1.12 -14.94 -19.21
N ARG A 63 -0.08 -14.15 -19.48
CA ARG A 63 1.28 -14.69 -19.66
C ARG A 63 1.91 -14.85 -18.28
N TYR A 64 2.48 -16.02 -18.01
CA TYR A 64 3.19 -16.34 -16.77
C TYR A 64 4.65 -16.62 -17.12
N GLU A 65 5.51 -15.65 -16.91
CA GLU A 65 6.90 -15.67 -17.35
C GLU A 65 7.82 -15.12 -16.25
N GLY A 66 8.98 -15.77 -16.06
CA GLY A 66 10.06 -15.23 -15.24
C GLY A 66 9.78 -15.12 -13.76
N ASP A 67 10.78 -14.58 -13.10
CA ASP A 67 10.81 -14.29 -11.67
C ASP A 67 11.21 -12.83 -11.40
N SER A 68 11.44 -12.05 -12.47
CA SER A 68 11.76 -10.62 -12.42
C SER A 68 10.97 -9.85 -13.48
N ASN A 69 10.73 -8.55 -13.22
CA ASN A 69 9.90 -7.68 -14.04
C ASN A 69 8.52 -8.31 -14.33
N CYS A 70 7.95 -8.94 -13.32
CA CYS A 70 6.68 -9.63 -13.43
C CYS A 70 5.70 -9.18 -12.34
N LEU A 71 4.41 -9.28 -12.65
CA LEU A 71 3.32 -8.97 -11.72
C LEU A 71 3.05 -10.17 -10.80
N ASP A 72 3.03 -9.88 -9.52
CA ASP A 72 2.62 -10.81 -8.48
C ASP A 72 1.41 -10.27 -7.72
N PRO A 73 0.19 -10.79 -7.95
CA PRO A 73 -0.97 -10.47 -7.13
C PRO A 73 -0.78 -11.02 -5.73
N VAL A 74 -0.47 -10.14 -4.77
CA VAL A 74 -0.09 -10.54 -3.42
C VAL A 74 -1.30 -11.04 -2.65
N SER A 75 -2.38 -10.25 -2.62
CA SER A 75 -3.59 -10.59 -1.87
C SER A 75 -4.80 -9.77 -2.30
N VAL A 76 -5.99 -10.27 -1.93
CA VAL A 76 -7.23 -9.48 -1.93
C VAL A 76 -7.59 -9.21 -0.48
N LEU A 77 -7.61 -7.94 -0.12
CA LEU A 77 -8.00 -7.45 1.20
C LEU A 77 -9.50 -7.18 1.18
N HIS A 78 -10.19 -7.62 2.25
CA HIS A 78 -11.63 -7.44 2.39
C HIS A 78 -11.94 -6.38 3.43
N TYR A 79 -12.78 -5.42 3.06
CA TYR A 79 -13.17 -4.29 3.89
C TYR A 79 -14.69 -4.11 3.87
N GLY A 80 -15.23 -3.36 4.81
CA GLY A 80 -16.67 -3.11 4.89
C GLY A 80 -17.25 -2.35 3.68
N TRP A 81 -16.42 -1.63 2.92
CA TRP A 81 -16.81 -0.89 1.72
C TRP A 81 -16.57 -1.65 0.41
N GLY A 82 -15.85 -2.78 0.41
CA GLY A 82 -15.47 -3.57 -0.77
C GLY A 82 -14.15 -4.29 -0.61
N GLU A 83 -13.50 -4.57 -1.71
CA GLU A 83 -12.24 -5.29 -1.76
C GLU A 83 -11.11 -4.43 -2.36
N ALA A 84 -9.87 -4.71 -1.97
CA ALA A 84 -8.67 -4.16 -2.59
C ALA A 84 -7.73 -5.30 -3.03
N LEU A 85 -7.51 -5.44 -4.33
CA LEU A 85 -6.45 -6.29 -4.85
C LEU A 85 -5.13 -5.52 -4.76
N ILE A 86 -4.14 -6.10 -4.09
CA ILE A 86 -2.77 -5.61 -4.06
C ILE A 86 -1.93 -6.47 -5.00
N ALA A 87 -1.23 -5.83 -5.91
CA ALA A 87 -0.29 -6.49 -6.81
C ALA A 87 1.09 -5.84 -6.68
N ASN A 88 2.12 -6.66 -6.65
CA ASN A 88 3.52 -6.27 -6.68
C ASN A 88 4.07 -6.42 -8.11
N LEU A 89 4.71 -5.40 -8.63
CA LEU A 89 5.60 -5.53 -9.77
C LEU A 89 7.02 -5.69 -9.23
N THR A 90 7.54 -6.90 -9.28
CA THR A 90 8.90 -7.19 -8.79
C THR A 90 9.94 -6.83 -9.84
N GLU A 91 11.04 -6.19 -9.40
CA GLU A 91 12.19 -5.89 -10.26
C GLU A 91 13.23 -7.02 -10.27
N GLY A 92 13.09 -8.00 -9.36
CA GLY A 92 13.96 -9.16 -9.22
C GLY A 92 14.11 -9.59 -7.76
N PHE A 93 14.83 -10.68 -7.52
CA PHE A 93 15.02 -11.24 -6.16
C PHE A 93 16.45 -11.03 -5.62
N CYS A 94 17.11 -9.95 -6.00
CA CYS A 94 18.39 -9.56 -5.40
C CYS A 94 18.18 -8.59 -4.22
N HIS A 95 19.18 -8.46 -3.33
CA HIS A 95 19.10 -7.55 -2.17
C HIS A 95 18.84 -6.09 -2.54
N ALA A 96 19.31 -5.65 -3.70
CA ALA A 96 19.09 -4.29 -4.21
C ALA A 96 17.91 -4.21 -5.19
N CYS A 97 17.21 -5.31 -5.46
CA CYS A 97 16.06 -5.34 -6.35
C CYS A 97 14.81 -5.01 -5.55
N GLY A 98 14.21 -3.89 -5.84
CA GLY A 98 12.95 -3.47 -5.24
C GLY A 98 11.73 -4.07 -5.91
N GLY A 99 10.59 -3.52 -5.53
CA GLY A 99 9.30 -3.80 -6.15
C GLY A 99 8.40 -2.56 -6.12
N ARG A 100 7.21 -2.71 -6.68
CA ARG A 100 6.21 -1.64 -6.70
C ARG A 100 4.84 -2.22 -6.39
N PHE A 101 4.18 -1.68 -5.35
CA PHE A 101 2.81 -2.05 -5.04
C PHE A 101 1.82 -1.17 -5.78
N SER A 102 0.90 -1.82 -6.47
CA SER A 102 -0.31 -1.21 -7.01
C SER A 102 -1.54 -1.71 -6.28
N ALA A 103 -2.53 -0.84 -6.05
CA ALA A 103 -3.80 -1.21 -5.44
C ALA A 103 -4.96 -0.99 -6.40
N TYR A 104 -5.83 -1.97 -6.49
CA TYR A 104 -7.02 -1.95 -7.33
C TYR A 104 -8.24 -2.09 -6.43
N VAL A 105 -9.01 -1.01 -6.29
CA VAL A 105 -10.21 -0.95 -5.47
C VAL A 105 -11.37 -1.56 -6.23
N LEU A 106 -12.00 -2.55 -5.64
CA LEU A 106 -13.08 -3.32 -6.23
C LEU A 106 -14.36 -3.19 -5.38
N ARG A 107 -15.52 -3.25 -6.01
CA ARG A 107 -16.80 -3.32 -5.34
C ARG A 107 -17.69 -4.37 -5.96
N ARG A 108 -18.51 -5.03 -5.14
CA ARG A 108 -19.54 -5.94 -5.63
C ARG A 108 -20.73 -5.17 -6.17
N HIS A 109 -21.09 -5.50 -7.39
CA HIS A 109 -22.34 -5.05 -8.01
C HIS A 109 -23.06 -6.28 -8.59
N GLN A 110 -24.26 -6.55 -8.11
CA GLN A 110 -25.04 -7.75 -8.48
C GLN A 110 -24.24 -9.06 -8.32
N GLY A 111 -23.51 -9.19 -7.20
CA GLY A 111 -22.71 -10.37 -6.87
C GLY A 111 -21.34 -10.49 -7.56
N ARG A 112 -21.00 -9.61 -8.51
CA ARG A 112 -19.74 -9.62 -9.25
C ARG A 112 -18.84 -8.45 -8.85
N LEU A 113 -17.54 -8.68 -8.79
CA LEU A 113 -16.57 -7.62 -8.59
C LEU A 113 -16.52 -6.69 -9.80
N ARG A 114 -16.32 -5.38 -9.54
CA ARG A 114 -16.05 -4.36 -10.55
C ARG A 114 -14.94 -3.45 -10.08
N LEU A 115 -14.03 -3.11 -10.98
CA LEU A 115 -12.98 -2.13 -10.72
C LEU A 115 -13.59 -0.74 -10.56
N VAL A 116 -13.31 -0.09 -9.42
CA VAL A 116 -13.76 1.28 -9.10
C VAL A 116 -12.64 2.29 -9.28
N ARG A 117 -11.42 1.91 -8.85
CA ARG A 117 -10.25 2.80 -8.88
C ARG A 117 -8.95 2.01 -8.90
N THR A 118 -7.94 2.60 -9.52
CA THR A 118 -6.57 2.09 -9.55
C THR A 118 -5.63 3.10 -8.89
N TYR A 119 -4.68 2.60 -8.13
CA TYR A 119 -3.55 3.32 -7.55
C TYR A 119 -2.27 2.62 -8.04
N PRO A 120 -1.75 3.01 -9.22
CA PRO A 120 -0.53 2.40 -9.74
C PRO A 120 0.65 2.85 -8.89
N ASP A 121 1.55 1.93 -8.62
CA ASP A 121 2.84 2.18 -7.97
C ASP A 121 2.75 3.11 -6.75
N PHE A 122 1.70 2.89 -5.87
CA PHE A 122 1.49 3.75 -4.70
C PHE A 122 2.63 3.65 -3.68
N VAL A 123 3.44 2.61 -3.78
CA VAL A 123 4.70 2.41 -3.05
C VAL A 123 5.72 1.80 -4.00
N SER A 124 6.97 2.22 -3.87
CA SER A 124 8.12 1.65 -4.60
C SER A 124 9.34 1.58 -3.68
N GLY A 125 10.26 0.68 -3.97
CA GLY A 125 11.51 0.48 -3.22
C GLY A 125 11.58 -0.90 -2.56
N GLY A 126 12.18 -0.97 -1.38
CA GLY A 126 12.41 -2.22 -0.65
C GLY A 126 13.52 -3.08 -1.21
N SER A 127 13.47 -4.36 -0.96
CA SER A 127 14.49 -5.34 -1.36
C SER A 127 13.87 -6.68 -1.73
N LEU A 128 14.66 -7.57 -2.33
CA LEU A 128 14.22 -8.93 -2.70
C LEU A 128 12.93 -8.96 -3.54
N GLY A 129 12.74 -7.96 -4.38
CA GLY A 129 11.61 -7.88 -5.30
C GLY A 129 10.31 -7.37 -4.70
N SER A 130 10.32 -6.87 -3.46
CA SER A 130 9.13 -6.34 -2.78
C SER A 130 9.40 -5.00 -2.11
N PRO A 131 8.43 -4.06 -2.11
CA PRO A 131 8.53 -2.86 -1.29
C PRO A 131 8.53 -3.13 0.21
N GLY A 132 8.09 -4.31 0.65
CA GLY A 132 8.00 -4.67 2.06
C GLY A 132 6.82 -5.59 2.35
N GLU A 133 6.43 -5.67 3.62
CA GLU A 133 5.29 -6.43 4.09
C GLU A 133 4.10 -5.50 4.35
N LEU A 134 2.90 -5.92 3.92
CA LEU A 134 1.65 -5.20 4.13
C LEU A 134 0.81 -5.90 5.20
N THR A 135 0.52 -5.18 6.28
CA THR A 135 -0.34 -5.64 7.37
C THR A 135 -1.66 -4.87 7.37
N PRO A 136 -2.81 -5.52 7.09
CA PRO A 136 -4.11 -4.89 7.23
C PRO A 136 -4.40 -4.55 8.71
N THR A 137 -4.96 -3.37 8.94
CA THR A 137 -5.33 -2.89 10.28
C THR A 137 -6.49 -1.90 10.19
N ARG A 138 -6.82 -1.26 11.31
CA ARG A 138 -7.72 -0.10 11.35
C ARG A 138 -7.01 1.06 12.02
N PHE A 139 -7.21 2.28 11.48
CA PHE A 139 -6.63 3.49 12.03
C PHE A 139 -7.60 4.66 11.91
N ALA A 140 -7.83 5.38 13.02
CA ALA A 140 -8.73 6.52 13.10
C ALA A 140 -10.15 6.24 12.56
N GLY A 141 -10.65 5.01 12.76
CA GLY A 141 -11.96 4.57 12.26
C GLY A 141 -11.99 4.08 10.82
N ASP A 142 -10.92 4.31 10.06
CA ASP A 142 -10.78 3.87 8.68
C ASP A 142 -10.09 2.48 8.59
N ASP A 143 -10.36 1.75 7.53
CA ASP A 143 -9.59 0.56 7.16
C ASP A 143 -8.20 1.00 6.68
N ALA A 144 -7.16 0.31 7.12
CA ALA A 144 -5.79 0.76 6.94
C ALA A 144 -4.83 -0.36 6.50
N LEU A 145 -3.70 0.06 5.95
CA LEU A 145 -2.54 -0.78 5.64
C LEU A 145 -1.31 -0.19 6.29
N VAL A 146 -0.60 -0.99 7.06
CA VAL A 146 0.76 -0.70 7.49
C VAL A 146 1.70 -1.42 6.54
N LEU A 147 2.61 -0.67 5.95
CA LEU A 147 3.74 -1.20 5.19
C LEU A 147 4.99 -1.12 6.04
N THR A 148 5.65 -2.24 6.26
CA THR A 148 7.01 -2.28 6.80
C THR A 148 7.98 -2.57 5.66
N SER A 149 8.90 -1.64 5.40
CA SER A 149 9.88 -1.73 4.33
C SER A 149 11.27 -1.90 4.91
N VAL A 150 12.04 -2.84 4.38
CA VAL A 150 13.43 -3.07 4.77
C VAL A 150 14.34 -2.61 3.64
N ASP A 151 15.31 -1.78 3.96
CA ASP A 151 16.44 -1.46 3.10
C ASP A 151 17.72 -2.01 3.73
N SER A 152 18.59 -2.62 2.93
CA SER A 152 19.82 -3.21 3.43
C SER A 152 20.94 -3.04 2.41
N GLY A 153 22.12 -2.67 2.90
CA GLY A 153 23.30 -2.52 2.07
C GLY A 153 24.54 -2.27 2.90
N ARG A 154 25.71 -2.72 2.40
CA ARG A 154 27.02 -2.47 3.01
C ARG A 154 27.12 -2.90 4.48
N GLY A 155 26.37 -3.95 4.89
CA GLY A 155 26.35 -4.43 6.28
C GLY A 155 25.49 -3.60 7.22
N GLN A 156 24.70 -2.69 6.69
CA GLN A 156 23.70 -1.92 7.42
C GLN A 156 22.30 -2.38 7.01
N SER A 157 21.34 -2.26 7.92
CA SER A 157 19.93 -2.48 7.62
C SER A 157 19.08 -1.43 8.30
N GLU A 158 18.02 -1.00 7.63
CA GLU A 158 17.00 -0.14 8.21
C GLU A 158 15.62 -0.66 7.84
N GLU A 159 14.69 -0.56 8.77
CA GLU A 159 13.29 -0.85 8.55
C GLU A 159 12.48 0.39 8.88
N SER A 160 11.53 0.69 8.03
CA SER A 160 10.65 1.84 8.19
C SER A 160 9.20 1.45 7.97
N LEU A 161 8.29 2.24 8.55
CA LEU A 161 6.86 2.03 8.51
C LEU A 161 6.18 3.17 7.75
N SER A 162 5.28 2.79 6.84
CA SER A 162 4.33 3.71 6.22
C SER A 162 2.90 3.28 6.51
N LEU A 163 2.02 4.25 6.73
CA LEU A 163 0.61 4.02 7.07
C LEU A 163 -0.30 4.62 6.00
N PHE A 164 -1.12 3.77 5.42
CA PHE A 164 -2.13 4.13 4.42
C PHE A 164 -3.52 3.84 4.97
N VAL A 165 -4.51 4.67 4.63
CA VAL A 165 -5.92 4.42 4.98
C VAL A 165 -6.79 4.44 3.74
N PHE A 166 -7.87 3.64 3.78
CA PHE A 166 -8.94 3.65 2.78
C PHE A 166 -10.13 4.44 3.33
N ARG A 167 -10.38 5.63 2.77
CA ARG A 167 -11.62 6.38 2.99
C ARG A 167 -12.59 6.12 1.85
N GLY A 168 -13.46 5.12 2.04
CA GLY A 168 -14.21 4.53 0.94
C GLY A 168 -13.26 3.95 -0.12
N SER A 169 -13.37 4.43 -1.37
CA SER A 169 -12.47 3.99 -2.45
C SER A 169 -11.17 4.79 -2.58
N ARG A 170 -10.86 5.69 -1.64
CA ARG A 170 -9.67 6.55 -1.70
C ARG A 170 -8.57 6.01 -0.79
N LEU A 171 -7.44 5.65 -1.38
CA LEU A 171 -6.21 5.33 -0.65
C LEU A 171 -5.46 6.63 -0.35
N ILE A 172 -5.11 6.85 0.90
CA ILE A 172 -4.46 8.07 1.40
C ILE A 172 -3.24 7.63 2.19
N ASP A 173 -2.08 8.14 1.82
CA ASP A 173 -0.85 8.01 2.59
C ASP A 173 -0.86 9.00 3.76
N LEU A 174 -0.82 8.49 4.99
CA LEU A 174 -0.78 9.30 6.21
C LEU A 174 0.63 9.67 6.65
N THR A 175 1.63 8.89 6.29
CA THR A 175 3.05 9.16 6.59
C THR A 175 3.65 10.18 5.63
N GLY A 176 3.15 10.23 4.39
CA GLY A 176 3.68 11.08 3.34
C GLY A 176 5.04 10.58 2.85
N MET A 177 5.90 11.50 2.43
CA MET A 177 7.23 11.15 1.90
C MET A 177 8.24 10.70 2.98
N ARG A 178 7.87 10.81 4.26
CA ARG A 178 8.73 10.44 5.39
C ARG A 178 8.13 9.28 6.15
N SER A 179 8.65 8.08 5.90
CA SER A 179 8.30 6.88 6.69
C SER A 179 8.72 7.05 8.16
N VAL A 180 8.05 6.34 9.04
CA VAL A 180 8.37 6.28 10.47
C VAL A 180 9.48 5.27 10.68
N PRO A 181 10.61 5.63 11.36
CA PRO A 181 11.64 4.67 11.73
C PRO A 181 11.09 3.49 12.53
N LEU A 182 11.49 2.28 12.19
CA LEU A 182 11.07 1.08 12.93
C LEU A 182 12.28 0.33 13.48
N SER A 183 13.23 -0.07 12.66
CA SER A 183 14.47 -0.69 13.13
C SER A 183 15.69 -0.26 12.32
N ALA A 184 16.87 -0.37 12.90
CA ALA A 184 18.12 -0.15 12.17
C ALA A 184 19.27 -0.89 12.84
N SER A 185 20.27 -1.32 12.06
CA SER A 185 21.49 -1.95 12.58
C SER A 185 22.67 -1.70 11.64
N ASN A 186 23.84 -1.46 12.23
CA ASN A 186 25.12 -1.42 11.54
C ASN A 186 26.00 -2.65 11.82
N GLY A 187 25.45 -3.70 12.46
CA GLY A 187 26.21 -4.84 12.96
C GLY A 187 27.00 -5.64 11.91
N GLY A 188 26.62 -5.54 10.63
CA GLY A 188 27.35 -6.16 9.52
C GLY A 188 28.49 -5.29 8.96
N ALA A 189 28.60 -4.02 9.37
CA ALA A 189 29.57 -3.05 8.84
C ALA A 189 30.71 -2.74 9.81
N VAL A 190 30.56 -3.05 11.10
CA VAL A 190 31.47 -2.63 12.18
C VAL A 190 31.82 -3.79 13.11
N GLY A 191 32.85 -3.60 13.96
CA GLY A 191 33.18 -4.55 15.02
C GLY A 191 32.14 -4.56 16.15
N GLU A 192 32.09 -5.63 16.93
CA GLU A 192 31.07 -5.85 17.99
C GLU A 192 30.96 -4.68 18.99
N SER A 193 32.07 -4.04 19.34
CA SER A 193 32.09 -2.90 20.26
C SER A 193 31.48 -1.60 19.71
N GLU A 194 31.26 -1.54 18.41
CA GLU A 194 30.74 -0.37 17.71
C GLU A 194 29.31 -0.61 17.21
N VAL A 195 28.72 -1.75 17.50
CA VAL A 195 27.36 -2.09 17.08
C VAL A 195 26.36 -1.12 17.68
N ILE A 196 25.56 -0.56 16.79
CA ILE A 196 24.33 0.18 17.09
C ILE A 196 23.19 -0.63 16.50
N ALA A 197 22.20 -0.95 17.32
CA ALA A 197 20.99 -1.62 16.87
C ALA A 197 19.76 -0.99 17.53
N MET A 198 18.72 -0.80 16.75
CA MET A 198 17.42 -0.34 17.19
C MET A 198 16.36 -1.29 16.65
N GLU A 199 15.50 -1.78 17.54
CA GLU A 199 14.37 -2.63 17.21
C GLU A 199 13.10 -1.96 17.70
N GLY A 200 12.15 -1.69 16.82
CA GLY A 200 10.83 -1.11 17.12
C GLY A 200 9.72 -2.14 16.97
N ARG A 201 8.77 -2.09 17.88
CA ARG A 201 7.51 -2.82 17.76
C ARG A 201 6.36 -1.84 17.72
N TRP A 202 5.59 -1.89 16.66
CA TRP A 202 4.46 -0.99 16.48
C TRP A 202 3.14 -1.65 16.87
N ILE A 203 2.25 -0.85 17.43
CA ILE A 203 0.84 -1.19 17.64
C ILE A 203 -0.03 0.03 17.32
N VAL A 204 -1.23 -0.23 16.83
CA VAL A 204 -2.29 0.79 16.82
C VAL A 204 -2.99 0.74 18.17
N GLU A 205 -3.20 1.90 18.81
CA GLU A 205 -3.83 1.98 20.13
C GLU A 205 -5.22 1.32 20.13
N PRO A 206 -5.45 0.27 20.94
CA PRO A 206 -6.69 -0.51 20.85
C PRO A 206 -7.96 0.27 21.19
N ALA A 207 -7.87 1.28 22.09
CA ALA A 207 -9.04 1.98 22.62
C ALA A 207 -9.65 2.98 21.63
N ARG A 208 -8.83 3.68 20.87
CA ARG A 208 -9.26 4.75 19.95
C ARG A 208 -8.88 4.48 18.50
N ASN A 209 -7.88 3.62 18.27
CA ASN A 209 -7.30 3.33 16.96
C ASN A 209 -6.79 4.58 16.22
N ASP A 210 -6.51 5.68 16.90
CA ASP A 210 -6.06 6.95 16.31
C ASP A 210 -4.60 7.28 16.63
N LYS A 211 -3.91 6.39 17.33
CA LYS A 211 -2.49 6.49 17.65
C LYS A 211 -1.73 5.28 17.14
N LEU A 212 -0.58 5.54 16.57
CA LEU A 212 0.46 4.55 16.28
C LEU A 212 1.51 4.67 17.37
N ILE A 213 1.70 3.62 18.15
CA ILE A 213 2.67 3.56 19.23
C ILE A 213 3.82 2.67 18.78
N ILE A 214 5.05 3.12 18.98
CA ILE A 214 6.25 2.34 18.71
C ILE A 214 7.07 2.25 19.99
N ASP A 215 7.29 1.03 20.45
CA ASP A 215 8.20 0.71 21.55
C ASP A 215 9.55 0.32 20.96
N TYR A 216 10.58 1.11 21.21
CA TYR A 216 11.94 0.89 20.75
C TYR A 216 12.80 0.25 21.83
N ARG A 217 13.62 -0.69 21.41
CA ARG A 217 14.75 -1.22 22.15
C ARG A 217 16.02 -0.79 21.43
N VAL A 218 16.80 0.06 22.05
CA VAL A 218 18.04 0.59 21.47
C VAL A 218 19.24 -0.02 22.18
N THR A 219 20.15 -0.60 21.42
CA THR A 219 21.41 -1.16 21.88
C THR A 219 22.56 -0.34 21.33
N ARG A 220 23.45 0.12 22.19
CA ARG A 220 24.66 0.84 21.79
C ARG A 220 25.81 0.44 22.71
N ARG A 221 26.91 -0.09 22.16
CA ARG A 221 28.10 -0.53 22.90
C ARG A 221 27.75 -1.46 24.08
N GLY A 222 26.80 -2.39 23.86
CA GLY A 222 26.33 -3.31 24.88
C GLY A 222 25.33 -2.74 25.89
N ALA A 223 25.16 -1.41 25.97
CA ALA A 223 24.11 -0.80 26.77
C ALA A 223 22.76 -0.86 26.06
N VAL A 224 21.72 -1.23 26.81
CA VAL A 224 20.35 -1.35 26.29
C VAL A 224 19.46 -0.34 26.99
N ARG A 225 18.63 0.39 26.21
CA ARG A 225 17.58 1.25 26.73
C ARG A 225 16.28 1.02 25.97
N SER A 226 15.16 1.37 26.59
CA SER A 226 13.84 1.32 25.97
C SER A 226 13.29 2.72 25.84
N GLU A 227 12.66 3.02 24.72
CA GLU A 227 12.05 4.30 24.42
C GLU A 227 10.67 4.06 23.80
N ARG A 228 9.80 5.06 23.88
CA ARG A 228 8.47 5.01 23.26
C ARG A 228 8.22 6.28 22.48
N ALA A 229 7.69 6.10 21.28
CA ALA A 229 7.17 7.18 20.45
C ALA A 229 5.68 6.97 20.19
N VAL A 230 4.90 8.03 20.24
CA VAL A 230 3.46 8.03 19.95
C VAL A 230 3.19 8.99 18.82
N TRP A 231 2.59 8.47 17.76
CA TRP A 231 2.23 9.22 16.57
C TRP A 231 0.72 9.34 16.48
N GLY A 232 0.20 10.53 16.22
CA GLY A 232 -1.22 10.79 16.07
C GLY A 232 -1.55 11.47 14.75
N LEU A 233 -2.83 11.51 14.41
CA LEU A 233 -3.32 12.10 13.18
C LEU A 233 -3.55 13.60 13.32
N HIS A 234 -2.77 14.43 12.63
CA HIS A 234 -2.88 15.88 12.60
C HIS A 234 -2.98 16.40 11.18
N GLY A 235 -4.05 17.09 10.86
CA GLY A 235 -4.25 17.67 9.53
C GLY A 235 -4.25 16.63 8.39
N GLY A 236 -4.68 15.39 8.69
CA GLY A 236 -4.68 14.29 7.72
C GLY A 236 -3.33 13.60 7.51
N ARG A 237 -2.35 13.88 8.37
CA ARG A 237 -1.03 13.25 8.35
C ARG A 237 -0.62 12.76 9.73
N LEU A 238 0.18 11.72 9.75
CA LEU A 238 0.79 11.20 10.98
C LEU A 238 1.87 12.17 11.47
N ARG A 239 1.82 12.51 12.76
CA ARG A 239 2.78 13.40 13.44
C ARG A 239 3.20 12.79 14.76
N LEU A 240 4.46 12.95 15.12
CA LEU A 240 4.97 12.58 16.43
C LEU A 240 4.36 13.52 17.48
N GLU A 241 3.69 12.96 18.49
CA GLU A 241 3.04 13.68 19.57
C GLU A 241 3.77 13.58 20.91
N GLN A 242 4.36 12.39 21.16
CA GLN A 242 5.06 12.11 22.41
C GLN A 242 6.31 11.28 22.13
N GLY A 243 7.33 11.47 22.97
CA GLY A 243 8.62 10.81 22.80
C GLY A 243 9.45 11.43 21.68
N HIS A 244 10.34 10.66 21.12
CA HIS A 244 11.21 11.07 20.02
C HIS A 244 11.58 9.84 19.15
N GLU A 245 11.99 10.11 17.93
CA GLU A 245 12.65 9.10 17.09
C GLU A 245 14.07 8.88 17.64
N PRO A 246 14.48 7.63 17.94
CA PRO A 246 15.83 7.39 18.41
C PRO A 246 16.86 7.88 17.37
N PRO A 247 17.85 8.71 17.76
CA PRO A 247 18.86 9.22 16.84
C PRO A 247 19.73 8.11 16.23
N GLU A 248 19.82 6.97 16.92
CA GLU A 248 20.51 5.78 16.46
C GLU A 248 20.00 5.22 15.15
N PHE A 249 18.76 5.52 14.78
CA PHE A 249 18.22 5.13 13.46
C PHE A 249 19.09 5.69 12.32
N HIS A 250 19.40 6.98 12.39
CA HIS A 250 20.22 7.62 11.36
C HIS A 250 21.70 7.23 11.44
N GLU A 251 22.23 7.09 12.66
CA GLU A 251 23.59 6.63 12.88
C GLU A 251 23.82 5.21 12.34
N ALA A 252 22.91 4.28 12.64
CA ALA A 252 23.01 2.89 12.19
C ALA A 252 22.79 2.76 10.67
N ALA A 253 21.95 3.62 10.09
CA ALA A 253 21.72 3.69 8.64
C ALA A 253 22.84 4.41 7.86
N GLY A 254 23.86 4.94 8.56
CA GLY A 254 24.98 5.65 7.92
C GLY A 254 24.63 7.00 7.32
N ARG A 255 23.62 7.68 7.89
CA ARG A 255 23.11 8.99 7.44
C ARG A 255 23.52 10.13 8.37
#